data_c19228bcf71e343bcd558359000ac6bd
#
_entry.id   c19228bcf71e343bcd558359000ac6bd
#
_cell.length_a   1.000
_cell.length_b   1.000
_cell.length_c   1.000
_cell.angle_alpha   90.00
_cell.angle_beta   90.00
_cell.angle_gamma   90.00
#
_symmetry.space_group_name_H-M   'P 1'
#
loop_
_entity.id
_entity.type
_entity.pdbx_description
1 polymer ?
#
loop_
_entity_poly.entity_id
_entity_poly.type
_entity_poly.pdbx_seq_one_letter_code
_entity_poly.pdbx_strand_id
1 'polypeptide(L)'
;IRICLVGSEMCIRDRNIFRIEELRQRIYFTLAILFVFRLGAHIPTPGIDGVALTAFFEAQQGSILRFFDMFTGGALARLTVFALGVMPYISASIIMQLLTVVFPYLERLSKEGEAGRKKITIYTRYGTIVLSLVQAFGISAGLESMAAPDGSPVVISTMNTWGFRGLTVITLTAGTAFLMWVGEQINERGIGNGISLIIFAGIVVDIPGAIINSIRLVQTDQIQPILLIIVGVLMVLVIFAVIFMETAYRKIPVQYAKRMQGNRMYGGQSSHLPLKINSSGVIPPIFASSILAFPATITGFITIPWVQAVSAQLMPGRLLYSLLFVIMIFFFAFFYTAIQFNPVKIAEEMKRHGGYIPGIRPGKKTAEYVNGVLSRLTFGGAIYLAAVCILPSILFVAFNVPFSFGGTALLIVVGVGLDLVNQIEAFLLNQNYDGFMRKTKRRQARAASLKL
;
A
#
# COMPACT_ATOMS: atom_id res chain seq x y z
N ILE A 1 -1.09 18.82 -15.39
CA ILE A 1 0.24 19.14 -14.85
C ILE A 1 1.23 18.30 -15.66
N ARG A 2 1.97 18.94 -16.57
CA ARG A 2 3.03 18.31 -17.35
C ARG A 2 4.26 18.20 -16.45
N ILE A 3 4.50 17.04 -15.86
CA ILE A 3 5.81 16.75 -15.27
C ILE A 3 6.62 16.07 -16.37
N CYS A 4 7.20 16.87 -17.25
CA CYS A 4 8.21 16.43 -18.21
C CYS A 4 9.54 16.29 -17.46
N LEU A 5 9.83 15.10 -16.90
CA LEU A 5 11.10 14.82 -16.22
C LEU A 5 12.04 13.88 -16.97
N VAL A 6 11.65 13.36 -18.14
CA VAL A 6 12.60 12.64 -19.03
C VAL A 6 12.14 12.79 -20.48
N GLY A 7 12.92 13.53 -21.30
CA GLY A 7 12.92 13.50 -22.76
C GLY A 7 11.61 13.88 -23.49
N SER A 8 11.70 14.84 -24.38
CA SER A 8 10.62 15.46 -25.18
C SER A 8 9.77 14.50 -26.05
N GLU A 9 10.02 13.20 -26.04
CA GLU A 9 9.27 12.21 -26.84
C GLU A 9 8.12 11.51 -26.11
N MET A 10 7.98 11.72 -24.78
CA MET A 10 6.99 11.02 -23.94
C MET A 10 5.60 11.65 -23.98
N CYS A 11 5.48 12.91 -24.38
CA CYS A 11 4.19 13.64 -24.37
C CYS A 11 3.19 13.24 -25.49
N ILE A 12 3.60 12.39 -26.45
CA ILE A 12 2.73 12.01 -27.59
C ILE A 12 2.00 10.66 -27.34
N ARG A 13 2.29 9.97 -26.25
CA ARG A 13 1.96 8.55 -26.07
C ARG A 13 0.67 8.21 -25.35
N ASP A 14 0.09 9.13 -24.59
CA ASP A 14 -1.14 8.86 -23.81
C ASP A 14 -2.35 8.51 -24.67
N ARG A 15 -2.31 8.89 -25.94
CA ARG A 15 -3.38 8.61 -26.92
C ARG A 15 -3.47 7.14 -27.34
N ASN A 16 -2.46 6.31 -27.01
CA ASN A 16 -2.38 4.92 -27.49
C ASN A 16 -2.69 3.87 -26.41
N ILE A 17 -2.93 4.25 -25.15
CA ILE A 17 -3.20 3.31 -24.04
C ILE A 17 -4.35 2.37 -24.38
N PHE A 18 -5.45 2.89 -24.92
CA PHE A 18 -6.62 2.10 -25.29
C PHE A 18 -6.51 1.36 -26.64
N ARG A 19 -5.45 1.62 -27.44
CA ARG A 19 -5.23 0.94 -28.72
C ARG A 19 -4.52 -0.41 -28.57
N ILE A 20 -3.85 -0.65 -27.44
CA ILE A 20 -3.17 -1.90 -27.17
C ILE A 20 -4.18 -2.87 -26.56
N GLU A 21 -4.53 -3.91 -27.30
CA GLU A 21 -5.58 -4.85 -26.93
C GLU A 21 -5.27 -5.58 -25.60
N GLU A 22 -4.04 -6.03 -25.42
CA GLU A 22 -3.60 -6.72 -24.19
C GLU A 22 -3.69 -5.82 -22.95
N LEU A 23 -3.24 -4.56 -23.05
CA LEU A 23 -3.32 -3.60 -21.96
C LEU A 23 -4.77 -3.26 -21.61
N ARG A 24 -5.61 -3.09 -22.64
CA ARG A 24 -7.04 -2.82 -22.48
C ARG A 24 -7.75 -3.97 -21.78
N GLN A 25 -7.47 -5.22 -22.15
CA GLN A 25 -8.04 -6.41 -21.49
C GLN A 25 -7.64 -6.47 -20.00
N ARG A 26 -6.38 -6.20 -19.67
CA ARG A 26 -5.89 -6.15 -18.28
C ARG A 26 -6.55 -5.04 -17.47
N ILE A 27 -6.74 -3.84 -18.05
CA ILE A 27 -7.44 -2.73 -17.40
C ILE A 27 -8.91 -3.12 -17.12
N TYR A 28 -9.61 -3.62 -18.12
CA TYR A 28 -11.01 -4.03 -17.94
C TYR A 28 -11.18 -5.15 -16.92
N PHE A 29 -10.27 -6.12 -16.93
CA PHE A 29 -10.26 -7.18 -15.92
C PHE A 29 -10.07 -6.62 -14.50
N THR A 30 -9.11 -5.70 -14.30
CA THR A 30 -8.88 -5.06 -13.01
C THR A 30 -10.12 -4.27 -12.55
N LEU A 31 -10.72 -3.47 -13.43
CA LEU A 31 -11.94 -2.72 -13.12
C LEU A 31 -13.12 -3.64 -12.81
N ALA A 32 -13.30 -4.72 -13.54
CA ALA A 32 -14.37 -5.70 -13.30
C ALA A 32 -14.22 -6.36 -11.92
N ILE A 33 -13.00 -6.74 -11.55
CA ILE A 33 -12.74 -7.32 -10.22
C ILE A 33 -12.95 -6.29 -9.10
N LEU A 34 -12.51 -5.05 -9.27
CA LEU A 34 -12.78 -3.98 -8.30
C LEU A 34 -14.29 -3.70 -8.15
N PHE A 35 -15.05 -3.83 -9.22
CA PHE A 35 -16.51 -3.75 -9.17
C PHE A 35 -17.11 -4.90 -8.36
N VAL A 36 -16.65 -6.15 -8.54
CA VAL A 36 -17.05 -7.31 -7.73
C VAL A 36 -16.72 -7.09 -6.25
N PHE A 37 -15.53 -6.59 -5.95
CA PHE A 37 -15.15 -6.21 -4.59
C PHE A 37 -16.15 -5.20 -4.01
N ARG A 38 -16.52 -4.19 -4.77
CA ARG A 38 -17.45 -3.17 -4.30
C ARG A 38 -18.85 -3.71 -4.07
N LEU A 39 -19.36 -4.60 -4.91
CA LEU A 39 -20.63 -5.29 -4.68
C LEU A 39 -20.61 -6.09 -3.37
N GLY A 40 -19.57 -6.87 -3.12
CA GLY A 40 -19.46 -7.65 -1.90
C GLY A 40 -19.33 -6.81 -0.62
N ALA A 41 -18.79 -5.59 -0.73
CA ALA A 41 -18.73 -4.63 0.37
C ALA A 41 -20.11 -4.05 0.77
N HIS A 42 -21.19 -4.43 0.10
CA HIS A 42 -22.57 -4.05 0.43
C HIS A 42 -23.42 -5.24 0.91
N ILE A 43 -22.88 -6.46 0.89
CA ILE A 43 -23.60 -7.66 1.37
C ILE A 43 -23.42 -7.77 2.88
N PRO A 44 -24.45 -7.50 3.71
CA PRO A 44 -24.33 -7.57 5.17
C PRO A 44 -24.17 -9.02 5.64
N THR A 45 -23.46 -9.22 6.74
CA THR A 45 -23.41 -10.51 7.44
C THR A 45 -24.77 -10.81 8.07
N PRO A 46 -25.27 -12.05 7.95
CA PRO A 46 -26.55 -12.42 8.55
C PRO A 46 -26.51 -12.32 10.09
N GLY A 47 -27.63 -11.89 10.71
CA GLY A 47 -27.78 -11.83 12.16
C GLY A 47 -27.42 -10.49 12.81
N ILE A 48 -27.21 -9.43 12.01
CA ILE A 48 -26.83 -8.10 12.49
C ILE A 48 -27.84 -7.06 12.00
N ASP A 49 -28.18 -6.13 12.89
CA ASP A 49 -28.92 -4.94 12.52
C ASP A 49 -27.94 -3.86 12.00
N GLY A 50 -27.92 -3.70 10.68
CA GLY A 50 -27.04 -2.72 10.03
C GLY A 50 -27.35 -1.27 10.40
N VAL A 51 -28.59 -0.94 10.77
CA VAL A 51 -28.99 0.42 11.16
C VAL A 51 -28.42 0.73 12.55
N ALA A 52 -28.62 -0.17 13.50
CA ALA A 52 -28.08 -0.03 14.85
C ALA A 52 -26.53 0.05 14.85
N LEU A 53 -25.87 -0.73 14.00
CA LEU A 53 -24.42 -0.73 13.90
C LEU A 53 -23.89 0.56 13.27
N THR A 54 -24.49 1.06 12.18
CA THR A 54 -24.08 2.34 11.58
C THR A 54 -24.28 3.51 12.53
N ALA A 55 -25.37 3.56 13.29
CA ALA A 55 -25.61 4.57 14.33
C ALA A 55 -24.52 4.52 15.42
N PHE A 56 -24.09 3.32 15.84
CA PHE A 56 -22.99 3.14 16.79
C PHE A 56 -21.67 3.71 16.24
N PHE A 57 -21.31 3.41 14.98
CA PHE A 57 -20.09 3.94 14.35
C PHE A 57 -20.14 5.45 14.14
N GLU A 58 -21.29 6.03 13.84
CA GLU A 58 -21.48 7.48 13.72
C GLU A 58 -21.33 8.19 15.07
N ALA A 59 -21.80 7.59 16.16
CA ALA A 59 -21.63 8.14 17.50
C ALA A 59 -20.18 8.11 17.99
N GLN A 60 -19.36 7.19 17.49
CA GLN A 60 -17.96 7.04 17.88
C GLN A 60 -16.99 7.67 16.84
N GLN A 61 -17.22 8.92 16.47
CA GLN A 61 -16.29 9.66 15.60
C GLN A 61 -14.92 9.80 16.30
N GLY A 62 -13.86 9.32 15.62
CA GLY A 62 -12.47 9.36 16.15
C GLY A 62 -12.00 8.05 16.79
N SER A 63 -12.80 6.98 16.80
CA SER A 63 -12.36 5.67 17.28
C SER A 63 -11.42 4.97 16.29
N ILE A 64 -10.60 4.05 16.80
CA ILE A 64 -9.74 3.17 15.99
C ILE A 64 -10.56 2.34 15.00
N LEU A 65 -11.78 1.94 15.37
CA LEU A 65 -12.70 1.20 14.52
C LEU A 65 -13.04 1.96 13.23
N ARG A 66 -13.22 3.29 13.30
CA ARG A 66 -13.46 4.12 12.12
C ARG A 66 -12.22 4.24 11.21
N PHE A 67 -11.04 4.23 11.81
CA PHE A 67 -9.80 4.17 11.05
C PHE A 67 -9.68 2.86 10.24
N PHE A 68 -10.07 1.72 10.84
CA PHE A 68 -10.15 0.45 10.11
C PHE A 68 -11.21 0.46 9.02
N ASP A 69 -12.36 1.03 9.31
CA ASP A 69 -13.47 1.13 8.37
C ASP A 69 -13.07 1.88 7.08
N MET A 70 -12.23 2.90 7.19
CA MET A 70 -11.68 3.62 6.05
C MET A 70 -10.86 2.72 5.11
N PHE A 71 -10.08 1.75 5.64
CA PHE A 71 -9.34 0.80 4.79
C PHE A 71 -10.22 -0.25 4.13
N THR A 72 -11.39 -0.51 4.70
CA THR A 72 -12.37 -1.44 4.15
C THR A 72 -13.42 -0.77 3.27
N GLY A 73 -13.39 0.58 3.17
CA GLY A 73 -14.33 1.37 2.37
C GLY A 73 -15.77 1.32 2.90
N GLY A 74 -15.95 1.42 4.23
CA GLY A 74 -17.24 1.39 4.91
C GLY A 74 -17.82 -0.02 5.10
N ALA A 75 -17.04 -1.07 4.84
CA ALA A 75 -17.49 -2.44 4.97
C ALA A 75 -17.57 -2.89 6.43
N LEU A 76 -16.74 -2.35 7.33
CA LEU A 76 -16.76 -2.66 8.76
C LEU A 76 -17.96 -2.00 9.48
N ALA A 77 -18.25 -0.75 9.18
CA ALA A 77 -19.37 -0.03 9.76
C ALA A 77 -20.74 -0.66 9.44
N ARG A 78 -20.82 -1.42 8.34
CA ARG A 78 -22.02 -2.18 7.94
C ARG A 78 -21.92 -3.66 8.25
N LEU A 79 -20.83 -4.09 8.82
CA LEU A 79 -20.41 -5.49 9.01
C LEU A 79 -20.75 -6.39 7.81
N THR A 80 -20.22 -6.05 6.67
CA THR A 80 -20.40 -6.83 5.45
C THR A 80 -19.49 -8.06 5.43
N VAL A 81 -19.68 -8.95 4.47
CA VAL A 81 -18.81 -10.12 4.26
C VAL A 81 -17.33 -9.75 4.18
N PHE A 82 -17.01 -8.52 3.73
CA PHE A 82 -15.64 -8.00 3.61
C PHE A 82 -15.24 -7.06 4.76
N ALA A 83 -15.91 -7.12 5.91
CA ALA A 83 -15.64 -6.22 7.03
C ALA A 83 -14.20 -6.28 7.56
N LEU A 84 -13.55 -7.45 7.57
CA LEU A 84 -12.13 -7.59 7.90
C LEU A 84 -11.20 -7.03 6.80
N GLY A 85 -11.71 -6.89 5.58
CA GLY A 85 -10.92 -6.42 4.44
C GLY A 85 -9.68 -7.27 4.17
N VAL A 86 -8.61 -6.61 3.79
CA VAL A 86 -7.29 -7.21 3.49
C VAL A 86 -6.34 -7.15 4.70
N MET A 87 -6.78 -6.62 5.86
CA MET A 87 -5.93 -6.42 7.04
C MET A 87 -5.31 -7.71 7.58
N PRO A 88 -6.03 -8.86 7.71
CA PRO A 88 -5.42 -10.12 8.14
C PRO A 88 -4.29 -10.58 7.22
N TYR A 89 -4.44 -10.35 5.91
CA TYR A 89 -3.40 -10.69 4.94
C TYR A 89 -2.16 -9.79 5.08
N ILE A 90 -2.35 -8.49 5.28
CA ILE A 90 -1.23 -7.56 5.50
C ILE A 90 -0.47 -8.00 6.75
N SER A 91 -1.17 -8.25 7.87
CA SER A 91 -0.56 -8.69 9.12
C SER A 91 0.20 -10.01 8.95
N ALA A 92 -0.39 -11.00 8.26
CA ALA A 92 0.28 -12.27 7.96
C ALA A 92 1.52 -12.08 7.09
N SER A 93 1.45 -11.21 6.08
CA SER A 93 2.57 -10.90 5.21
C SER A 93 3.73 -10.25 5.96
N ILE A 94 3.42 -9.31 6.88
CA ILE A 94 4.41 -8.67 7.76
C ILE A 94 5.09 -9.73 8.63
N ILE A 95 4.30 -10.56 9.32
CA ILE A 95 4.82 -11.62 10.19
C ILE A 95 5.71 -12.55 9.39
N MET A 96 5.30 -12.98 8.21
CA MET A 96 6.12 -13.86 7.36
C MET A 96 7.41 -13.17 6.89
N GLN A 97 7.40 -11.90 6.54
CA GLN A 97 8.60 -11.14 6.18
C GLN A 97 9.57 -11.02 7.35
N LEU A 98 9.06 -10.75 8.57
CA LEU A 98 9.90 -10.75 9.79
C LEU A 98 10.48 -12.15 10.06
N LEU A 99 9.69 -13.19 9.93
CA LEU A 99 10.12 -14.57 10.13
C LEU A 99 11.18 -15.02 9.11
N THR A 100 11.14 -14.50 7.87
CA THR A 100 12.20 -14.81 6.87
C THR A 100 13.57 -14.25 7.26
N VAL A 101 13.63 -13.24 8.12
CA VAL A 101 14.89 -12.69 8.62
C VAL A 101 15.38 -13.45 9.88
N VAL A 102 14.43 -13.87 10.73
CA VAL A 102 14.75 -14.50 12.03
C VAL A 102 15.02 -16.00 11.90
N PHE A 103 14.24 -16.71 11.06
CA PHE A 103 14.34 -18.15 10.91
C PHE A 103 15.22 -18.55 9.72
N PRO A 104 16.38 -19.26 9.97
CA PRO A 104 17.31 -19.66 8.92
C PRO A 104 16.68 -20.54 7.83
N TYR A 105 15.65 -21.33 8.17
CA TYR A 105 14.92 -22.14 7.20
C TYR A 105 14.17 -21.27 6.17
N LEU A 106 13.44 -20.26 6.64
CA LEU A 106 12.70 -19.34 5.76
C LEU A 106 13.64 -18.41 4.97
N GLU A 107 14.79 -18.05 5.57
CA GLU A 107 15.83 -17.29 4.87
C GLU A 107 16.39 -18.08 3.68
N ARG A 108 16.69 -19.38 3.86
CA ARG A 108 17.13 -20.26 2.76
C ARG A 108 16.06 -20.38 1.68
N LEU A 109 14.81 -20.59 2.09
CA LEU A 109 13.67 -20.67 1.19
C LEU A 109 13.51 -19.38 0.36
N SER A 110 13.68 -18.21 0.96
CA SER A 110 13.63 -16.91 0.26
C SER A 110 14.75 -16.76 -0.78
N LYS A 111 15.89 -17.45 -0.61
CA LYS A 111 17.02 -17.45 -1.53
C LYS A 111 16.90 -18.47 -2.67
N GLU A 112 15.97 -19.43 -2.59
CA GLU A 112 15.72 -20.45 -3.63
C GLU A 112 15.04 -19.92 -4.91
N GLY A 113 14.81 -18.59 -5.01
CA GLY A 113 14.21 -17.96 -6.18
C GLY A 113 12.67 -18.09 -6.21
N GLU A 114 12.09 -18.32 -7.40
CA GLU A 114 10.62 -18.33 -7.56
C GLU A 114 9.92 -19.49 -6.81
N ALA A 115 10.53 -20.66 -6.77
CA ALA A 115 9.96 -21.80 -6.08
C ALA A 115 9.85 -21.56 -4.57
N GLY A 116 10.88 -20.98 -3.97
CA GLY A 116 10.88 -20.60 -2.57
C GLY A 116 9.86 -19.49 -2.24
N ARG A 117 9.77 -18.47 -3.10
CA ARG A 117 8.79 -17.40 -2.95
C ARG A 117 7.36 -17.91 -3.01
N LYS A 118 7.05 -18.87 -3.90
CA LYS A 118 5.72 -19.52 -3.96
C LYS A 118 5.37 -20.23 -2.64
N LYS A 119 6.33 -20.94 -2.02
CA LYS A 119 6.10 -21.58 -0.71
C LYS A 119 5.85 -20.55 0.40
N ILE A 120 6.61 -19.46 0.44
CA ILE A 120 6.38 -18.36 1.40
C ILE A 120 4.99 -17.77 1.22
N THR A 121 4.53 -17.56 -0.02
CA THR A 121 3.17 -17.07 -0.31
C THR A 121 2.10 -18.05 0.23
N ILE A 122 2.31 -19.38 0.09
CA ILE A 122 1.39 -20.39 0.64
C ILE A 122 1.33 -20.29 2.17
N TYR A 123 2.48 -20.16 2.85
CA TYR A 123 2.50 -19.95 4.30
C TYR A 123 1.80 -18.65 4.73
N THR A 124 1.97 -17.57 3.95
CA THR A 124 1.23 -16.32 4.18
C THR A 124 -0.27 -16.52 4.07
N ARG A 125 -0.76 -17.31 3.09
CA ARG A 125 -2.18 -17.64 2.94
C ARG A 125 -2.72 -18.40 4.17
N TYR A 126 -2.02 -19.41 4.65
CA TYR A 126 -2.43 -20.12 5.87
C TYR A 126 -2.42 -19.21 7.09
N GLY A 127 -1.38 -18.39 7.25
CA GLY A 127 -1.30 -17.38 8.30
C GLY A 127 -2.46 -16.38 8.26
N THR A 128 -2.87 -15.97 7.05
CA THR A 128 -4.02 -15.09 6.85
C THR A 128 -5.32 -15.72 7.34
N ILE A 129 -5.56 -16.98 7.02
CA ILE A 129 -6.77 -17.70 7.45
C ILE A 129 -6.80 -17.82 8.97
N VAL A 130 -5.68 -18.19 9.62
CA VAL A 130 -5.60 -18.29 11.08
C VAL A 130 -5.84 -16.94 11.74
N LEU A 131 -5.21 -15.87 11.25
CA LEU A 131 -5.41 -14.54 11.80
C LEU A 131 -6.83 -14.04 11.58
N SER A 132 -7.44 -14.30 10.42
CA SER A 132 -8.82 -13.92 10.15
C SER A 132 -9.82 -14.63 11.06
N LEU A 133 -9.60 -15.93 11.37
CA LEU A 133 -10.41 -16.65 12.34
C LEU A 133 -10.35 -16.02 13.73
N VAL A 134 -9.13 -15.70 14.21
CA VAL A 134 -8.95 -15.08 15.52
C VAL A 134 -9.59 -13.69 15.57
N GLN A 135 -9.40 -12.86 14.55
CA GLN A 135 -9.98 -11.53 14.48
C GLN A 135 -11.51 -11.56 14.33
N ALA A 136 -12.02 -12.45 13.49
CA ALA A 136 -13.48 -12.62 13.32
C ALA A 136 -14.16 -13.08 14.62
N PHE A 137 -13.52 -14.01 15.35
CA PHE A 137 -14.01 -14.42 16.68
C PHE A 137 -14.01 -13.25 17.66
N GLY A 138 -12.93 -12.48 17.70
CA GLY A 138 -12.86 -11.27 18.52
C GLY A 138 -13.96 -10.28 18.20
N ILE A 139 -14.16 -9.93 16.92
CA ILE A 139 -15.21 -9.00 16.49
C ILE A 139 -16.60 -9.54 16.85
N SER A 140 -16.89 -10.84 16.64
CA SER A 140 -18.19 -11.44 16.96
C SER A 140 -18.51 -11.35 18.46
N ALA A 141 -17.50 -11.60 19.32
CA ALA A 141 -17.67 -11.47 20.77
C ALA A 141 -17.87 -9.99 21.21
N GLY A 142 -17.15 -9.06 20.55
CA GLY A 142 -17.30 -7.63 20.83
C GLY A 142 -18.68 -7.07 20.44
N LEU A 143 -19.21 -7.50 19.30
CA LEU A 143 -20.52 -7.05 18.82
C LEU A 143 -21.68 -7.42 19.75
N GLU A 144 -21.59 -8.54 20.46
CA GLU A 144 -22.59 -8.93 21.44
C GLU A 144 -22.67 -7.97 22.64
N SER A 145 -21.55 -7.33 22.98
CA SER A 145 -21.49 -6.35 24.08
C SER A 145 -21.81 -4.93 23.64
N MET A 146 -21.96 -4.69 22.32
CA MET A 146 -22.25 -3.36 21.77
C MET A 146 -23.76 -3.12 21.70
N ALA A 147 -24.17 -1.93 22.13
CA ALA A 147 -25.54 -1.42 21.97
C ALA A 147 -25.50 -0.09 21.22
N ALA A 148 -26.47 0.16 20.37
CA ALA A 148 -26.64 1.45 19.72
C ALA A 148 -26.94 2.55 20.77
N PRO A 149 -26.76 3.85 20.42
CA PRO A 149 -27.10 4.96 21.33
C PRO A 149 -28.55 4.91 21.85
N ASP A 150 -29.43 4.27 21.11
CA ASP A 150 -30.86 4.09 21.47
C ASP A 150 -31.07 2.88 22.38
N GLY A 151 -30.03 2.19 22.84
CA GLY A 151 -30.13 1.00 23.68
C GLY A 151 -30.52 -0.28 22.92
N SER A 152 -30.74 -0.23 21.62
CA SER A 152 -31.03 -1.42 20.80
C SER A 152 -29.81 -2.31 20.66
N PRO A 153 -29.94 -3.65 20.81
CA PRO A 153 -28.81 -4.56 20.60
C PRO A 153 -28.44 -4.59 19.12
N VAL A 154 -27.14 -4.58 18.82
CA VAL A 154 -26.62 -4.66 17.45
C VAL A 154 -26.83 -6.06 16.85
N VAL A 155 -26.86 -7.10 17.69
CA VAL A 155 -27.09 -8.49 17.30
C VAL A 155 -28.58 -8.81 17.43
N ILE A 156 -29.16 -9.36 16.36
CA ILE A 156 -30.59 -9.75 16.36
C ILE A 156 -30.79 -10.90 17.33
N SER A 157 -31.65 -10.72 18.34
CA SER A 157 -31.88 -11.61 19.48
C SER A 157 -32.51 -12.99 19.14
N THR A 158 -32.85 -13.22 17.87
CA THR A 158 -33.46 -14.49 17.42
C THR A 158 -32.46 -15.63 17.25
N MET A 159 -31.14 -15.35 17.23
CA MET A 159 -30.09 -16.35 17.07
C MET A 159 -29.42 -16.70 18.39
N ASN A 160 -29.11 -17.99 18.58
CA ASN A 160 -28.30 -18.41 19.72
C ASN A 160 -26.89 -17.79 19.61
N THR A 161 -26.31 -17.31 20.72
CA THR A 161 -24.98 -16.69 20.82
C THR A 161 -23.88 -17.47 20.09
N TRP A 162 -23.81 -18.78 20.30
CA TRP A 162 -22.83 -19.63 19.63
C TRP A 162 -23.09 -19.78 18.12
N GLY A 163 -24.36 -19.81 17.71
CA GLY A 163 -24.75 -19.84 16.31
C GLY A 163 -24.35 -18.56 15.58
N PHE A 164 -24.58 -17.41 16.20
CA PHE A 164 -24.16 -16.11 15.66
C PHE A 164 -22.64 -16.02 15.53
N ARG A 165 -21.88 -16.38 16.58
CA ARG A 165 -20.42 -16.38 16.54
C ARG A 165 -19.88 -17.28 15.42
N GLY A 166 -20.37 -18.51 15.32
CA GLY A 166 -19.96 -19.46 14.29
C GLY A 166 -20.23 -18.94 12.88
N LEU A 167 -21.43 -18.41 12.65
CA LEU A 167 -21.82 -17.85 11.35
C LEU A 167 -20.96 -16.64 10.98
N THR A 168 -20.77 -15.70 11.89
CA THR A 168 -19.96 -14.50 11.68
C THR A 168 -18.51 -14.83 11.39
N VAL A 169 -17.91 -15.75 12.17
CA VAL A 169 -16.52 -16.20 11.95
C VAL A 169 -16.34 -16.84 10.59
N ILE A 170 -17.24 -17.73 10.19
CA ILE A 170 -17.15 -18.40 8.87
C ILE A 170 -17.33 -17.36 7.76
N THR A 171 -18.31 -16.47 7.87
CA THR A 171 -18.60 -15.47 6.82
C THR A 171 -17.44 -14.49 6.63
N LEU A 172 -16.90 -13.93 7.72
CA LEU A 172 -15.80 -12.98 7.65
C LEU A 172 -14.49 -13.63 7.17
N THR A 173 -14.22 -14.87 7.60
CA THR A 173 -13.03 -15.61 7.14
C THR A 173 -13.15 -15.96 5.67
N ALA A 174 -14.31 -16.42 5.22
CA ALA A 174 -14.57 -16.70 3.81
C ALA A 174 -14.42 -15.42 2.95
N GLY A 175 -14.93 -14.28 3.44
CA GLY A 175 -14.76 -12.99 2.78
C GLY A 175 -13.30 -12.58 2.64
N THR A 176 -12.50 -12.72 3.69
CA THR A 176 -11.06 -12.43 3.66
C THR A 176 -10.32 -13.36 2.69
N ALA A 177 -10.63 -14.66 2.70
CA ALA A 177 -10.04 -15.64 1.78
C ALA A 177 -10.39 -15.30 0.31
N PHE A 178 -11.62 -14.87 0.06
CA PHE A 178 -12.05 -14.42 -1.26
C PHE A 178 -11.30 -13.16 -1.69
N LEU A 179 -11.15 -12.15 -0.82
CA LEU A 179 -10.39 -10.93 -1.13
C LEU A 179 -8.91 -11.22 -1.42
N MET A 180 -8.31 -12.13 -0.69
CA MET A 180 -6.95 -12.59 -0.95
C MET A 180 -6.84 -13.21 -2.35
N TRP A 181 -7.77 -14.11 -2.72
CA TRP A 181 -7.82 -14.70 -4.05
C TRP A 181 -8.04 -13.65 -5.15
N VAL A 182 -8.93 -12.69 -4.93
CA VAL A 182 -9.17 -11.55 -5.83
C VAL A 182 -7.89 -10.74 -6.04
N GLY A 183 -7.17 -10.43 -4.97
CA GLY A 183 -5.89 -9.72 -5.05
C GLY A 183 -4.85 -10.47 -5.88
N GLU A 184 -4.77 -11.79 -5.75
CA GLU A 184 -3.90 -12.64 -6.55
C GLU A 184 -4.30 -12.69 -8.04
N GLN A 185 -5.60 -12.74 -8.33
CA GLN A 185 -6.08 -12.68 -9.72
C GLN A 185 -5.72 -11.36 -10.40
N ILE A 186 -5.76 -10.23 -9.67
CA ILE A 186 -5.30 -8.95 -10.20
C ILE A 186 -3.79 -8.99 -10.48
N ASN A 187 -2.98 -9.59 -9.58
CA ASN A 187 -1.54 -9.72 -9.78
C ASN A 187 -1.18 -10.55 -11.02
N GLU A 188 -1.95 -11.61 -11.31
CA GLU A 188 -1.68 -12.54 -12.41
C GLU A 188 -2.20 -12.01 -13.76
N ARG A 189 -3.41 -11.47 -13.80
CA ARG A 189 -4.13 -11.13 -15.03
C ARG A 189 -4.42 -9.64 -15.21
N GLY A 190 -4.29 -8.86 -14.14
CA GLY A 190 -4.58 -7.42 -14.11
C GLY A 190 -3.34 -6.56 -14.30
N ILE A 191 -3.45 -5.34 -13.80
CA ILE A 191 -2.37 -4.34 -13.73
C ILE A 191 -2.27 -3.89 -12.27
N GLY A 192 -1.06 -3.73 -11.78
CA GLY A 192 -0.82 -3.26 -10.43
C GLY A 192 -0.69 -4.38 -9.40
N ASN A 193 -0.43 -3.99 -8.16
CA ASN A 193 -0.48 -4.90 -7.03
C ASN A 193 -1.94 -5.01 -6.56
N GLY A 194 -2.55 -6.20 -6.69
CA GLY A 194 -3.97 -6.40 -6.44
C GLY A 194 -4.42 -6.03 -5.04
N ILE A 195 -3.61 -6.34 -4.02
CA ILE A 195 -3.92 -6.00 -2.63
C ILE A 195 -3.89 -4.49 -2.41
N SER A 196 -2.85 -3.82 -2.93
CA SER A 196 -2.74 -2.37 -2.87
C SER A 196 -3.90 -1.67 -3.59
N LEU A 197 -4.36 -2.23 -4.72
CA LEU A 197 -5.50 -1.70 -5.47
C LEU A 197 -6.83 -1.89 -4.75
N ILE A 198 -7.02 -3.00 -4.02
CA ILE A 198 -8.22 -3.21 -3.19
C ILE A 198 -8.27 -2.16 -2.06
N ILE A 199 -7.14 -1.91 -1.39
CA ILE A 199 -7.03 -0.88 -0.35
C ILE A 199 -7.30 0.52 -0.95
N PHE A 200 -6.66 0.81 -2.07
CA PHE A 200 -6.86 2.06 -2.82
C PHE A 200 -8.35 2.27 -3.16
N ALA A 201 -9.01 1.25 -3.69
CA ALA A 201 -10.43 1.32 -4.03
C ALA A 201 -11.30 1.55 -2.79
N GLY A 202 -10.97 0.94 -1.64
CA GLY A 202 -11.64 1.20 -0.36
C GLY A 202 -11.54 2.66 0.04
N ILE A 203 -10.33 3.23 0.01
CA ILE A 203 -10.09 4.62 0.42
C ILE A 203 -10.74 5.64 -0.54
N VAL A 204 -10.62 5.42 -1.84
CA VAL A 204 -11.13 6.37 -2.86
C VAL A 204 -12.64 6.52 -2.81
N VAL A 205 -13.36 5.47 -2.46
CA VAL A 205 -14.82 5.51 -2.36
C VAL A 205 -15.32 6.47 -1.27
N ASP A 206 -14.57 6.65 -0.19
CA ASP A 206 -14.98 7.54 0.90
C ASP A 206 -14.71 9.03 0.58
N ILE A 207 -13.92 9.33 -0.46
CA ILE A 207 -13.58 10.71 -0.86
C ILE A 207 -14.81 11.55 -1.19
N PRO A 208 -15.74 11.11 -2.08
CA PRO A 208 -16.92 11.90 -2.40
C PRO A 208 -17.80 12.18 -1.18
N GLY A 209 -17.98 11.18 -0.29
CA GLY A 209 -18.74 11.31 0.94
C GLY A 209 -18.13 12.35 1.90
N ALA A 210 -16.81 12.35 2.05
CA ALA A 210 -16.10 13.32 2.88
C ALA A 210 -16.24 14.74 2.33
N ILE A 211 -16.18 14.93 1.02
CA ILE A 211 -16.38 16.24 0.37
C ILE A 211 -17.81 16.75 0.61
N ILE A 212 -18.81 15.90 0.40
CA ILE A 212 -20.22 16.26 0.61
C ILE A 212 -20.46 16.64 2.08
N ASN A 213 -19.94 15.86 3.03
CA ASN A 213 -20.05 16.15 4.45
C ASN A 213 -19.37 17.46 4.85
N SER A 214 -18.20 17.75 4.28
CA SER A 214 -17.50 19.02 4.50
C SER A 214 -18.31 20.22 4.00
N ILE A 215 -18.96 20.10 2.84
CA ILE A 215 -19.85 21.15 2.30
C ILE A 215 -21.08 21.34 3.19
N ARG A 216 -21.69 20.24 3.70
CA ARG A 216 -22.82 20.33 4.64
C ARG A 216 -22.46 21.06 5.92
N LEU A 217 -21.28 20.81 6.50
CA LEU A 217 -20.81 21.47 7.71
C LEU A 217 -20.62 22.99 7.52
N VAL A 218 -20.25 23.41 6.33
CA VAL A 218 -20.23 24.84 5.97
C VAL A 218 -21.65 25.40 5.86
N GLN A 219 -22.60 24.65 5.26
CA GLN A 219 -23.99 25.07 5.14
C GLN A 219 -24.72 25.16 6.51
N THR A 220 -24.26 24.40 7.49
CA THR A 220 -24.80 24.44 8.87
C THR A 220 -24.06 25.39 9.81
N ASP A 221 -23.22 26.29 9.26
CA ASP A 221 -22.39 27.28 9.98
C ASP A 221 -21.49 26.70 11.07
N GLN A 222 -21.23 25.39 11.04
CA GLN A 222 -20.30 24.73 11.97
C GLN A 222 -18.84 25.00 11.63
N ILE A 223 -18.54 25.29 10.36
CA ILE A 223 -17.18 25.56 9.86
C ILE A 223 -17.22 26.80 8.95
N GLN A 224 -16.28 27.71 9.15
CA GLN A 224 -16.15 28.86 8.28
C GLN A 224 -15.74 28.46 6.86
N PRO A 225 -16.35 29.01 5.78
CA PRO A 225 -16.02 28.66 4.39
C PRO A 225 -14.54 28.87 4.03
N ILE A 226 -13.92 29.90 4.61
CA ILE A 226 -12.51 30.21 4.38
C ILE A 226 -11.58 29.10 4.90
N LEU A 227 -11.94 28.45 5.99
CA LEU A 227 -11.19 27.33 6.56
C LEU A 227 -11.19 26.13 5.61
N LEU A 228 -12.34 25.82 4.98
CA LEU A 228 -12.45 24.73 4.01
C LEU A 228 -11.55 24.97 2.79
N ILE A 229 -11.47 26.22 2.32
CA ILE A 229 -10.58 26.60 1.20
C ILE A 229 -9.11 26.40 1.61
N ILE A 230 -8.73 26.88 2.79
CA ILE A 230 -7.35 26.74 3.30
C ILE A 230 -6.96 25.26 3.41
N VAL A 231 -7.83 24.43 3.97
CA VAL A 231 -7.59 22.97 4.09
C VAL A 231 -7.50 22.33 2.70
N GLY A 232 -8.36 22.69 1.76
CA GLY A 232 -8.30 22.20 0.38
C GLY A 232 -6.98 22.54 -0.32
N VAL A 233 -6.52 23.78 -0.22
CA VAL A 233 -5.22 24.21 -0.78
C VAL A 233 -4.07 23.45 -0.11
N LEU A 234 -4.11 23.29 1.20
CA LEU A 234 -3.09 22.56 1.94
C LEU A 234 -3.05 21.09 1.53
N MET A 235 -4.19 20.43 1.31
CA MET A 235 -4.25 19.04 0.83
C MET A 235 -3.64 18.90 -0.56
N VAL A 236 -3.92 19.82 -1.48
CA VAL A 236 -3.28 19.83 -2.81
C VAL A 236 -1.77 20.00 -2.70
N LEU A 237 -1.30 20.87 -1.81
CA LEU A 237 0.13 21.08 -1.57
C LEU A 237 0.80 19.82 -1.00
N VAL A 238 0.14 19.14 -0.06
CA VAL A 238 0.63 17.86 0.49
C VAL A 238 0.70 16.79 -0.58
N ILE A 239 -0.34 16.64 -1.43
CA ILE A 239 -0.32 15.68 -2.55
C ILE A 239 0.85 15.99 -3.49
N PHE A 240 1.07 17.25 -3.82
CA PHE A 240 2.20 17.65 -4.65
C PHE A 240 3.55 17.30 -4.01
N ALA A 241 3.72 17.58 -2.72
CA ALA A 241 4.93 17.23 -1.98
C ALA A 241 5.15 15.71 -1.94
N VAL A 242 4.09 14.92 -1.77
CA VAL A 242 4.15 13.45 -1.79
C VAL A 242 4.60 12.94 -3.16
N ILE A 243 3.99 13.43 -4.25
CA ILE A 243 4.37 13.06 -5.61
C ILE A 243 5.83 13.42 -5.89
N PHE A 244 6.25 14.61 -5.47
CA PHE A 244 7.64 15.06 -5.65
C PHE A 244 8.63 14.14 -4.93
N MET A 245 8.37 13.79 -3.67
CA MET A 245 9.25 12.92 -2.89
C MET A 245 9.27 11.47 -3.39
N GLU A 246 8.13 10.92 -3.83
CA GLU A 246 8.03 9.54 -4.35
C GLU A 246 8.68 9.39 -5.73
N THR A 247 8.72 10.46 -6.54
CA THR A 247 9.35 10.44 -7.86
C THR A 247 10.82 10.86 -7.83
N ALA A 248 11.33 11.31 -6.71
CA ALA A 248 12.69 11.81 -6.59
C ALA A 248 13.73 10.69 -6.49
N TYR A 249 14.79 10.81 -7.28
CA TYR A 249 15.90 9.84 -7.33
C TYR A 249 17.24 10.52 -7.05
N ARG A 250 18.07 9.86 -6.26
CA ARG A 250 19.51 10.17 -6.14
C ARG A 250 20.27 9.38 -7.21
N LYS A 251 20.86 10.07 -8.19
CA LYS A 251 21.67 9.47 -9.25
C LYS A 251 23.12 9.39 -8.80
N ILE A 252 23.67 8.16 -8.66
CA ILE A 252 25.09 7.94 -8.38
C ILE A 252 25.80 7.68 -9.71
N PRO A 253 26.83 8.45 -10.10
CA PRO A 253 27.53 8.24 -11.36
C PRO A 253 28.33 6.92 -11.32
N VAL A 254 28.14 6.09 -12.33
CA VAL A 254 28.85 4.82 -12.54
C VAL A 254 29.56 4.90 -13.88
N GLN A 255 30.86 4.62 -13.90
CA GLN A 255 31.65 4.56 -15.12
C GLN A 255 31.95 3.12 -15.45
N TYR A 256 31.84 2.78 -16.73
CA TYR A 256 32.25 1.47 -17.26
C TYR A 256 33.57 1.59 -18.01
N ALA A 257 34.48 0.64 -17.78
CA ALA A 257 35.77 0.61 -18.47
C ALA A 257 35.56 0.47 -19.98
N LYS A 258 36.31 1.27 -20.74
CA LYS A 258 36.34 1.16 -22.20
C LYS A 258 37.05 -0.14 -22.57
N ARG A 259 36.44 -0.96 -23.42
CA ARG A 259 37.06 -2.18 -23.98
C ARG A 259 37.32 -1.97 -25.48
N MET A 260 38.53 -2.23 -25.92
CA MET A 260 38.85 -2.31 -27.33
C MET A 260 38.62 -3.74 -27.84
N GLN A 261 37.82 -3.89 -28.87
CA GLN A 261 37.63 -5.15 -29.57
C GLN A 261 37.97 -4.92 -31.05
N GLY A 262 39.17 -5.29 -31.41
CA GLY A 262 39.76 -4.94 -32.72
C GLY A 262 39.98 -3.43 -32.85
N ASN A 263 39.62 -2.85 -33.97
CA ASN A 263 39.76 -1.40 -34.24
C ASN A 263 38.55 -0.56 -33.77
N ARG A 264 37.61 -1.16 -33.04
CA ARG A 264 36.42 -0.46 -32.53
C ARG A 264 36.46 -0.37 -31.02
N MET A 265 36.22 0.84 -30.51
CA MET A 265 36.12 1.11 -29.07
C MET A 265 34.68 0.86 -28.63
N TYR A 266 34.46 -0.14 -27.76
CA TYR A 266 33.19 -0.45 -27.14
C TYR A 266 33.22 -0.03 -25.66
N GLY A 267 32.16 0.63 -25.18
CA GLY A 267 32.05 1.05 -23.78
C GLY A 267 32.47 2.51 -23.58
N GLY A 268 32.53 2.91 -22.31
CA GLY A 268 32.83 4.29 -21.92
C GLY A 268 31.58 5.17 -21.75
N GLN A 269 30.38 4.58 -21.83
CA GLN A 269 29.17 5.32 -21.45
C GLN A 269 29.12 5.47 -19.92
N SER A 270 29.00 6.71 -19.48
CA SER A 270 28.68 7.00 -18.08
C SER A 270 27.22 6.66 -17.86
N SER A 271 26.96 5.73 -16.97
CA SER A 271 25.61 5.39 -16.50
C SER A 271 25.41 5.92 -15.07
N HIS A 272 24.20 5.90 -14.60
CA HIS A 272 23.88 6.33 -13.25
C HIS A 272 23.11 5.23 -12.55
N LEU A 273 23.45 4.95 -11.29
CA LEU A 273 22.66 4.10 -10.41
C LEU A 273 21.56 4.98 -9.76
N PRO A 274 20.28 4.83 -10.16
CA PRO A 274 19.20 5.59 -9.57
C PRO A 274 18.77 4.95 -8.24
N LEU A 275 18.90 5.68 -7.13
CA LEU A 275 18.36 5.29 -5.83
C LEU A 275 17.15 6.17 -5.51
N LYS A 276 15.98 5.57 -5.27
CA LYS A 276 14.79 6.31 -4.82
C LYS A 276 15.07 6.96 -3.47
N ILE A 277 14.60 8.20 -3.23
CA ILE A 277 14.70 8.84 -1.91
C ILE A 277 13.86 8.07 -0.91
N ASN A 278 12.62 7.74 -1.25
CA ASN A 278 11.81 6.81 -0.48
C ASN A 278 11.96 5.39 -1.05
N SER A 279 13.03 4.69 -0.63
CA SER A 279 13.28 3.31 -1.06
C SER A 279 12.30 2.31 -0.46
N SER A 280 11.72 2.62 0.71
CA SER A 280 10.76 1.76 1.40
C SER A 280 9.32 1.92 0.89
N GLY A 281 9.02 2.96 0.09
CA GLY A 281 7.69 3.23 -0.43
C GLY A 281 6.67 3.54 0.68
N VAL A 282 5.41 3.19 0.43
CA VAL A 282 4.29 3.41 1.36
C VAL A 282 4.07 2.25 2.36
N ILE A 283 4.92 1.22 2.32
CA ILE A 283 4.78 0.01 3.14
C ILE A 283 4.99 0.28 4.65
N PRO A 284 6.02 1.05 5.10
CA PRO A 284 6.26 1.27 6.52
C PRO A 284 5.09 1.87 7.29
N PRO A 285 4.39 2.91 6.81
CA PRO A 285 3.19 3.42 7.46
C PRO A 285 2.06 2.40 7.57
N ILE A 286 1.87 1.55 6.54
CA ILE A 286 0.85 0.50 6.56
C ILE A 286 1.19 -0.54 7.65
N PHE A 287 2.46 -0.93 7.77
CA PHE A 287 2.91 -1.87 8.78
C PHE A 287 2.79 -1.28 10.20
N ALA A 288 3.21 -0.04 10.37
CA ALA A 288 3.10 0.66 11.65
C ALA A 288 1.64 0.78 12.11
N SER A 289 0.73 1.16 11.21
CA SER A 289 -0.71 1.24 11.52
C SER A 289 -1.32 -0.13 11.85
N SER A 290 -0.97 -1.17 11.09
CA SER A 290 -1.50 -2.53 11.31
C SER A 290 -1.07 -3.10 12.65
N ILE A 291 0.20 -2.88 13.07
CA ILE A 291 0.70 -3.36 14.36
C ILE A 291 0.10 -2.59 15.53
N LEU A 292 -0.01 -1.26 15.41
CA LEU A 292 -0.63 -0.46 16.46
C LEU A 292 -2.12 -0.71 16.62
N ALA A 293 -2.77 -1.11 15.54
CA ALA A 293 -4.17 -1.45 15.52
C ALA A 293 -4.47 -2.82 16.15
N PHE A 294 -3.55 -3.78 16.11
CA PHE A 294 -3.73 -5.11 16.66
C PHE A 294 -4.02 -5.13 18.18
N PRO A 295 -3.22 -4.46 19.05
CA PRO A 295 -3.56 -4.34 20.48
C PRO A 295 -4.91 -3.68 20.71
N ALA A 296 -5.24 -2.65 19.95
CA ALA A 296 -6.49 -1.92 20.10
C ALA A 296 -7.74 -2.74 19.78
N THR A 297 -7.66 -3.65 18.80
CA THR A 297 -8.74 -4.60 18.53
C THR A 297 -8.91 -5.60 19.68
N ILE A 298 -7.83 -6.09 20.26
CA ILE A 298 -7.88 -7.03 21.39
C ILE A 298 -8.42 -6.34 22.66
N THR A 299 -8.00 -5.10 22.94
CA THR A 299 -8.43 -4.36 24.12
C THR A 299 -9.91 -3.99 24.10
N GLY A 300 -10.53 -3.88 22.91
CA GLY A 300 -11.97 -3.72 22.76
C GLY A 300 -12.79 -4.87 23.35
N PHE A 301 -12.19 -6.05 23.56
CA PHE A 301 -12.83 -7.24 24.11
C PHE A 301 -12.50 -7.49 25.59
N ILE A 302 -11.55 -6.73 26.15
CA ILE A 302 -11.06 -6.89 27.53
C ILE A 302 -11.66 -5.77 28.40
N THR A 303 -12.44 -6.14 29.39
CA THR A 303 -13.11 -5.20 30.31
C THR A 303 -12.24 -4.77 31.50
N ILE A 304 -10.95 -5.11 31.50
CA ILE A 304 -10.04 -4.81 32.61
C ILE A 304 -9.68 -3.31 32.60
N PRO A 305 -9.89 -2.55 33.68
CA PRO A 305 -9.77 -1.09 33.70
C PRO A 305 -8.41 -0.55 33.29
N TRP A 306 -7.30 -1.18 33.68
CA TRP A 306 -5.97 -0.72 33.30
C TRP A 306 -5.67 -0.95 31.81
N VAL A 307 -6.22 -2.02 31.20
CA VAL A 307 -6.11 -2.30 29.76
C VAL A 307 -6.85 -1.25 28.95
N GLN A 308 -8.05 -0.86 29.41
CA GLN A 308 -8.84 0.21 28.78
C GLN A 308 -8.14 1.58 28.90
N ALA A 309 -7.49 1.87 30.04
CA ALA A 309 -6.73 3.11 30.20
C ALA A 309 -5.53 3.19 29.23
N VAL A 310 -4.82 2.09 29.01
CA VAL A 310 -3.73 2.01 28.05
C VAL A 310 -4.26 2.11 26.60
N SER A 311 -5.35 1.43 26.28
CA SER A 311 -5.96 1.49 24.94
C SER A 311 -6.48 2.88 24.60
N ALA A 312 -7.01 3.62 25.57
CA ALA A 312 -7.44 5.00 25.38
C ALA A 312 -6.28 5.94 25.01
N GLN A 313 -5.05 5.65 25.46
CA GLN A 313 -3.86 6.40 25.06
C GLN A 313 -3.32 5.99 23.68
N LEU A 314 -3.66 4.79 23.20
CA LEU A 314 -3.31 4.28 21.89
C LEU A 314 -4.31 4.68 20.80
N MET A 315 -5.23 5.61 21.08
CA MET A 315 -6.14 6.14 20.07
C MET A 315 -5.46 7.14 19.14
N PRO A 316 -5.81 7.16 17.84
CA PRO A 316 -5.35 8.18 16.90
C PRO A 316 -5.63 9.59 17.41
N GLY A 317 -4.67 10.50 17.28
CA GLY A 317 -4.76 11.86 17.82
C GLY A 317 -4.18 12.05 19.22
N ARG A 318 -3.85 10.97 19.95
CA ARG A 318 -3.12 11.06 21.21
C ARG A 318 -1.60 11.12 20.98
N LEU A 319 -0.90 11.81 21.88
CA LEU A 319 0.55 12.00 21.77
C LEU A 319 1.32 10.67 21.81
N LEU A 320 0.92 9.74 22.67
CA LEU A 320 1.54 8.43 22.80
C LEU A 320 1.39 7.62 21.51
N TYR A 321 0.20 7.61 20.91
CA TYR A 321 -0.03 6.98 19.60
C TYR A 321 0.88 7.56 18.53
N SER A 322 0.91 8.89 18.41
CA SER A 322 1.72 9.58 17.39
C SER A 322 3.21 9.29 17.56
N LEU A 323 3.70 9.26 18.78
CA LEU A 323 5.10 8.97 19.07
C LEU A 323 5.47 7.52 18.72
N LEU A 324 4.66 6.55 19.17
CA LEU A 324 4.85 5.13 18.81
C LEU A 324 4.75 4.92 17.31
N PHE A 325 3.81 5.58 16.65
CA PHE A 325 3.62 5.48 15.22
C PHE A 325 4.85 5.97 14.44
N VAL A 326 5.44 7.11 14.85
CA VAL A 326 6.70 7.61 14.27
C VAL A 326 7.84 6.61 14.47
N ILE A 327 8.03 6.11 15.70
CA ILE A 327 9.08 5.13 16.00
C ILE A 327 8.92 3.89 15.12
N MET A 328 7.69 3.39 14.96
CA MET A 328 7.39 2.25 14.11
C MET A 328 7.64 2.53 12.63
N ILE A 329 7.30 3.73 12.13
CA ILE A 329 7.63 4.13 10.74
C ILE A 329 9.15 4.08 10.52
N PHE A 330 9.94 4.65 11.43
CA PHE A 330 11.40 4.61 11.33
C PHE A 330 11.92 3.17 11.34
N PHE A 331 11.46 2.38 12.29
CA PHE A 331 11.86 0.97 12.39
C PHE A 331 11.57 0.21 11.09
N PHE A 332 10.34 0.30 10.58
CA PHE A 332 9.97 -0.41 9.36
C PHE A 332 10.62 0.16 8.10
N ALA A 333 10.88 1.46 8.03
CA ALA A 333 11.59 2.06 6.90
C ALA A 333 13.02 1.49 6.78
N PHE A 334 13.77 1.44 7.88
CA PHE A 334 15.09 0.84 7.89
C PHE A 334 15.06 -0.67 7.66
N PHE A 335 14.15 -1.36 8.32
CA PHE A 335 13.98 -2.81 8.19
C PHE A 335 13.66 -3.21 6.74
N TYR A 336 12.69 -2.56 6.11
CA TYR A 336 12.28 -2.86 4.75
C TYR A 336 13.38 -2.53 3.74
N THR A 337 14.06 -1.40 3.90
CA THR A 337 15.18 -1.02 3.03
C THR A 337 16.32 -2.04 3.15
N ALA A 338 16.63 -2.54 4.35
CA ALA A 338 17.67 -3.54 4.55
C ALA A 338 17.36 -4.90 3.89
N ILE A 339 16.08 -5.29 3.83
CA ILE A 339 15.63 -6.52 3.15
C ILE A 339 15.65 -6.36 1.64
N GLN A 340 15.16 -5.22 1.15
CA GLN A 340 14.97 -5.00 -0.28
C GLN A 340 16.28 -4.72 -1.01
N PHE A 341 17.18 -3.99 -0.37
CA PHE A 341 18.45 -3.60 -0.95
C PHE A 341 19.62 -4.30 -0.24
N ASN A 342 20.36 -5.11 -1.00
CA ASN A 342 21.59 -5.71 -0.54
C ASN A 342 22.79 -4.98 -1.18
N PRO A 343 23.45 -4.05 -0.46
CA PRO A 343 24.56 -3.26 -1.01
C PRO A 343 25.74 -4.11 -1.50
N VAL A 344 25.95 -5.28 -0.89
CA VAL A 344 27.04 -6.19 -1.26
C VAL A 344 26.76 -6.80 -2.63
N LYS A 345 25.53 -7.29 -2.87
CA LYS A 345 25.16 -7.83 -4.19
C LYS A 345 25.26 -6.78 -5.28
N ILE A 346 24.79 -5.55 -5.03
CA ILE A 346 24.86 -4.45 -5.98
C ILE A 346 26.33 -4.14 -6.33
N ALA A 347 27.20 -4.08 -5.34
CA ALA A 347 28.63 -3.81 -5.56
C ALA A 347 29.33 -4.95 -6.32
N GLU A 348 28.95 -6.21 -6.07
CA GLU A 348 29.47 -7.37 -6.80
C GLU A 348 29.00 -7.40 -8.26
N GLU A 349 27.72 -7.14 -8.50
CA GLU A 349 27.16 -7.04 -9.86
C GLU A 349 27.82 -5.92 -10.66
N MET A 350 27.98 -4.75 -10.04
CA MET A 350 28.72 -3.65 -10.66
C MET A 350 30.17 -4.06 -11.02
N LYS A 351 30.86 -4.74 -10.10
CA LYS A 351 32.23 -5.25 -10.34
C LYS A 351 32.26 -6.26 -11.48
N ARG A 352 31.33 -7.20 -11.55
CA ARG A 352 31.22 -8.21 -12.61
C ARG A 352 31.04 -7.58 -13.99
N HIS A 353 30.25 -6.51 -14.06
CA HIS A 353 30.03 -5.77 -15.32
C HIS A 353 31.12 -4.73 -15.63
N GLY A 354 32.18 -4.64 -14.83
CA GLY A 354 33.26 -3.68 -15.01
C GLY A 354 32.89 -2.24 -14.71
N GLY A 355 31.78 -2.03 -13.95
CA GLY A 355 31.38 -0.72 -13.48
C GLY A 355 32.08 -0.32 -12.18
N TYR A 356 32.44 0.95 -12.05
CA TYR A 356 33.01 1.51 -10.83
C TYR A 356 32.46 2.93 -10.57
N ILE A 357 32.47 3.32 -9.31
CA ILE A 357 32.13 4.69 -8.90
C ILE A 357 33.44 5.51 -8.92
N PRO A 358 33.49 6.68 -9.56
CA PRO A 358 34.68 7.52 -9.58
C PRO A 358 35.16 7.82 -8.15
N GLY A 359 36.45 7.59 -7.89
CA GLY A 359 37.08 7.83 -6.60
C GLY A 359 36.90 6.72 -5.55
N ILE A 360 36.15 5.63 -5.85
CA ILE A 360 35.92 4.52 -4.92
C ILE A 360 36.40 3.20 -5.51
N ARG A 361 37.14 2.41 -4.73
CA ARG A 361 37.59 1.08 -5.16
C ARG A 361 36.41 0.12 -5.31
N PRO A 362 36.30 -0.60 -6.47
CA PRO A 362 35.23 -1.57 -6.69
C PRO A 362 35.32 -2.72 -5.69
N GLY A 363 34.13 -3.17 -5.22
CA GLY A 363 33.98 -4.23 -4.23
C GLY A 363 33.50 -3.72 -2.86
N LYS A 364 34.14 -4.14 -1.77
CA LYS A 364 33.70 -3.84 -0.39
C LYS A 364 33.53 -2.34 -0.09
N LYS A 365 34.46 -1.50 -0.57
CA LYS A 365 34.37 -0.03 -0.42
C LYS A 365 33.17 0.58 -1.15
N THR A 366 32.83 0.04 -2.30
CA THR A 366 31.62 0.43 -3.04
C THR A 366 30.36 0.03 -2.26
N ALA A 367 30.33 -1.16 -1.67
CA ALA A 367 29.20 -1.60 -0.82
C ALA A 367 29.04 -0.71 0.41
N GLU A 368 30.10 -0.35 1.10
CA GLU A 368 30.10 0.57 2.25
C GLU A 368 29.55 1.95 1.86
N TYR A 369 30.00 2.49 0.73
CA TYR A 369 29.52 3.78 0.23
C TYR A 369 28.03 3.75 -0.11
N VAL A 370 27.58 2.74 -0.88
CA VAL A 370 26.16 2.59 -1.25
C VAL A 370 25.30 2.41 0.01
N ASN A 371 25.75 1.63 0.99
CA ASN A 371 25.06 1.47 2.25
C ASN A 371 24.94 2.79 3.01
N GLY A 372 26.02 3.60 3.07
CA GLY A 372 25.98 4.91 3.70
C GLY A 372 25.02 5.89 3.02
N VAL A 373 24.94 5.85 1.69
CA VAL A 373 23.97 6.66 0.93
C VAL A 373 22.54 6.17 1.19
N LEU A 374 22.28 4.86 1.13
CA LEU A 374 20.98 4.27 1.41
C LEU A 374 20.48 4.63 2.82
N SER A 375 21.32 4.49 3.84
CA SER A 375 20.95 4.84 5.22
C SER A 375 20.53 6.30 5.36
N ARG A 376 21.25 7.22 4.73
CA ARG A 376 20.89 8.66 4.75
C ARG A 376 19.58 8.94 4.00
N LEU A 377 19.36 8.28 2.85
CA LEU A 377 18.12 8.40 2.08
C LEU A 377 16.94 7.83 2.87
N THR A 378 17.12 6.66 3.50
CA THR A 378 16.08 6.03 4.32
C THR A 378 15.71 6.89 5.52
N PHE A 379 16.68 7.52 6.18
CA PHE A 379 16.41 8.44 7.28
C PHE A 379 15.59 9.65 6.82
N GLY A 380 15.97 10.31 5.71
CA GLY A 380 15.20 11.39 5.13
C GLY A 380 13.81 10.98 4.67
N GLY A 381 13.69 9.79 4.06
CA GLY A 381 12.42 9.19 3.67
C GLY A 381 11.51 8.89 4.87
N ALA A 382 12.06 8.38 5.98
CA ALA A 382 11.30 8.10 7.19
C ALA A 382 10.76 9.39 7.85
N ILE A 383 11.56 10.47 7.89
CA ILE A 383 11.10 11.79 8.37
C ILE A 383 9.92 12.29 7.52
N TYR A 384 10.08 12.23 6.19
CA TYR A 384 9.05 12.62 5.26
C TYR A 384 7.76 11.81 5.48
N LEU A 385 7.84 10.46 5.55
CA LEU A 385 6.69 9.59 5.79
C LEU A 385 6.00 9.92 7.13
N ALA A 386 6.77 10.10 8.20
CA ALA A 386 6.25 10.47 9.50
C ALA A 386 5.54 11.84 9.46
N ALA A 387 6.14 12.84 8.81
CA ALA A 387 5.55 14.17 8.68
C ALA A 387 4.20 14.12 7.94
N VAL A 388 4.14 13.43 6.78
CA VAL A 388 2.91 13.32 6.00
C VAL A 388 1.82 12.54 6.75
N CYS A 389 2.19 11.50 7.51
CA CYS A 389 1.23 10.71 8.27
C CYS A 389 0.63 11.46 9.46
N ILE A 390 1.43 12.30 10.15
CA ILE A 390 0.98 13.02 11.34
C ILE A 390 0.24 14.31 10.98
N LEU A 391 0.60 14.95 9.88
CA LEU A 391 0.05 16.25 9.47
C LEU A 391 -1.49 16.31 9.50
N PRO A 392 -2.24 15.34 8.92
CA PRO A 392 -3.70 15.36 9.01
C PRO A 392 -4.23 15.21 10.44
N SER A 393 -3.55 14.44 11.28
CA SER A 393 -3.95 14.29 12.70
C SER A 393 -3.79 15.60 13.47
N ILE A 394 -2.73 16.37 13.18
CA ILE A 394 -2.54 17.71 13.75
C ILE A 394 -3.63 18.67 13.26
N LEU A 395 -3.95 18.62 11.95
CA LEU A 395 -4.99 19.47 11.38
C LEU A 395 -6.37 19.17 11.96
N PHE A 396 -6.68 17.88 12.16
CA PHE A 396 -7.93 17.47 12.80
C PHE A 396 -8.05 18.05 14.21
N VAL A 397 -6.99 17.97 15.02
CA VAL A 397 -6.99 18.49 16.40
C VAL A 397 -6.99 20.02 16.43
N ALA A 398 -6.24 20.69 15.54
CA ALA A 398 -6.08 22.13 15.55
C ALA A 398 -7.30 22.89 14.98
N PHE A 399 -7.94 22.33 13.95
CA PHE A 399 -9.00 23.02 13.21
C PHE A 399 -10.39 22.39 13.35
N ASN A 400 -10.51 21.29 14.11
CA ASN A 400 -11.77 20.56 14.31
C ASN A 400 -12.51 20.21 13.00
N VAL A 401 -11.76 20.10 11.90
CA VAL A 401 -12.33 19.78 10.58
C VAL A 401 -12.50 18.26 10.53
N PRO A 402 -13.70 17.74 10.27
CA PRO A 402 -13.97 16.31 10.19
C PRO A 402 -13.41 15.70 8.90
N PHE A 403 -12.14 15.97 8.59
CA PHE A 403 -11.44 15.36 7.49
C PHE A 403 -10.94 14.00 7.95
N SER A 404 -11.71 12.97 7.66
CA SER A 404 -11.42 11.58 8.05
C SER A 404 -10.26 10.94 7.26
N PHE A 405 -9.60 11.66 6.37
CA PHE A 405 -8.46 11.15 5.62
C PHE A 405 -7.20 11.15 6.47
N GLY A 406 -6.86 10.00 7.04
CA GLY A 406 -5.56 9.81 7.66
C GLY A 406 -4.42 10.00 6.67
N GLY A 407 -3.26 10.50 7.12
CA GLY A 407 -2.09 10.70 6.26
C GLY A 407 -1.60 9.41 5.58
N THR A 408 -1.83 8.26 6.21
CA THR A 408 -1.58 6.93 5.63
C THR A 408 -2.43 6.68 4.40
N ALA A 409 -3.73 7.04 4.43
CA ALA A 409 -4.63 6.87 3.30
C ALA A 409 -4.18 7.71 2.10
N LEU A 410 -3.78 8.96 2.35
CA LEU A 410 -3.27 9.85 1.30
C LEU A 410 -1.98 9.30 0.67
N LEU A 411 -1.04 8.81 1.48
CA LEU A 411 0.17 8.15 0.98
C LEU A 411 -0.14 6.92 0.14
N ILE A 412 -1.09 6.09 0.58
CA ILE A 412 -1.49 4.89 -0.17
C ILE A 412 -2.12 5.27 -1.50
N VAL A 413 -3.04 6.25 -1.51
CA VAL A 413 -3.71 6.68 -2.74
C VAL A 413 -2.69 7.21 -3.76
N VAL A 414 -1.78 8.08 -3.33
CA VAL A 414 -0.76 8.63 -4.22
C VAL A 414 0.26 7.57 -4.64
N GLY A 415 0.75 6.76 -3.70
CA GLY A 415 1.76 5.73 -3.97
C GLY A 415 1.26 4.63 -4.91
N VAL A 416 0.06 4.10 -4.66
CA VAL A 416 -0.56 3.09 -5.54
C VAL A 416 -0.88 3.68 -6.92
N GLY A 417 -1.35 4.93 -6.96
CA GLY A 417 -1.57 5.63 -8.23
C GLY A 417 -0.29 5.78 -9.05
N LEU A 418 0.82 6.17 -8.42
CA LEU A 418 2.13 6.25 -9.08
C LEU A 418 2.65 4.89 -9.53
N ASP A 419 2.51 3.86 -8.70
CA ASP A 419 2.91 2.48 -9.07
C ASP A 419 2.12 1.98 -10.27
N LEU A 420 0.83 2.27 -10.34
CA LEU A 420 -0.03 1.91 -11.46
C LEU A 420 0.42 2.62 -12.76
N VAL A 421 0.71 3.93 -12.69
CA VAL A 421 1.20 4.70 -13.83
C VAL A 421 2.55 4.14 -14.30
N ASN A 422 3.49 3.89 -13.38
CA ASN A 422 4.80 3.32 -13.72
C ASN A 422 4.70 1.94 -14.39
N GLN A 423 3.76 1.09 -13.93
CA GLN A 423 3.55 -0.23 -14.55
C GLN A 423 2.94 -0.12 -15.95
N ILE A 424 1.98 0.79 -16.15
CA ILE A 424 1.41 1.06 -17.47
C ILE A 424 2.50 1.58 -18.42
N GLU A 425 3.34 2.50 -17.97
CA GLU A 425 4.47 3.02 -18.76
C GLU A 425 5.47 1.93 -19.12
N ALA A 426 5.85 1.08 -18.16
CA ALA A 426 6.75 -0.05 -18.41
C ALA A 426 6.17 -1.03 -19.44
N PHE A 427 4.87 -1.31 -19.37
CA PHE A 427 4.18 -2.17 -20.33
C PHE A 427 4.16 -1.55 -21.73
N LEU A 428 3.89 -0.24 -21.84
CA LEU A 428 3.93 0.50 -23.10
C LEU A 428 5.32 0.50 -23.74
N LEU A 429 6.37 0.65 -22.94
CA LEU A 429 7.76 0.63 -23.42
C LEU A 429 8.13 -0.75 -23.99
N ASN A 430 7.78 -1.84 -23.28
CA ASN A 430 8.08 -3.20 -23.75
C ASN A 430 7.39 -3.53 -25.08
N GLN A 431 6.12 -3.17 -25.25
CA GLN A 431 5.40 -3.42 -26.50
C GLN A 431 5.92 -2.62 -27.70
N ASN A 432 6.40 -1.40 -27.47
CA ASN A 432 7.00 -0.63 -28.56
C ASN A 432 8.32 -1.25 -29.03
N TYR A 433 9.11 -1.84 -28.10
CA TYR A 433 10.34 -2.53 -28.43
C TYR A 433 10.07 -3.77 -29.31
N ASP A 434 9.05 -4.56 -28.98
CA ASP A 434 8.63 -5.73 -29.77
C ASP A 434 8.11 -5.33 -31.15
N GLY A 435 7.38 -4.25 -31.24
CA GLY A 435 6.92 -3.69 -32.53
C GLY A 435 8.06 -3.25 -33.42
N PHE A 436 9.12 -2.69 -32.84
CA PHE A 436 10.34 -2.28 -33.57
C PHE A 436 11.14 -3.48 -34.06
N MET A 437 11.30 -4.51 -33.21
CA MET A 437 11.99 -5.76 -33.56
C MET A 437 11.28 -6.53 -34.68
N ARG A 438 9.94 -6.60 -34.66
CA ARG A 438 9.14 -7.22 -35.74
C ARG A 438 9.29 -6.48 -37.05
N LYS A 439 9.32 -5.14 -37.06
CA LYS A 439 9.56 -4.33 -38.26
C LYS A 439 10.95 -4.54 -38.84
N THR A 440 11.96 -4.65 -37.96
CA THR A 440 13.36 -4.91 -38.38
C THR A 440 13.50 -6.29 -38.96
N LYS A 441 12.95 -7.35 -38.35
CA LYS A 441 12.92 -8.71 -38.87
C LYS A 441 12.19 -8.78 -40.21
N ARG A 442 11.06 -8.11 -40.40
CA ARG A 442 10.33 -8.03 -41.67
C ARG A 442 11.15 -7.32 -42.77
N ARG A 443 11.86 -6.24 -42.44
CA ARG A 443 12.77 -5.56 -43.39
C ARG A 443 13.94 -6.43 -43.78
N GLN A 444 14.57 -7.16 -42.85
CA GLN A 444 15.65 -8.10 -43.14
C GLN A 444 15.17 -9.29 -44.00
N ALA A 445 14.00 -9.85 -43.69
CA ALA A 445 13.42 -10.92 -44.51
C ALA A 445 13.10 -10.45 -45.95
N ARG A 446 12.54 -9.23 -46.12
CA ARG A 446 12.35 -8.63 -47.45
C ARG A 446 13.65 -8.33 -48.19
N ALA A 447 14.68 -7.88 -47.50
CA ALA A 447 15.97 -7.64 -48.10
C ALA A 447 16.69 -8.95 -48.53
N ALA A 448 16.45 -10.05 -47.82
CA ALA A 448 16.96 -11.38 -48.15
C ALA A 448 16.22 -11.99 -49.39
N SER A 449 14.88 -11.79 -49.49
CA SER A 449 14.12 -12.26 -50.64
C SER A 449 14.33 -11.45 -51.94
N LEU A 450 14.91 -10.25 -51.86
CA LEU A 450 15.26 -9.44 -53.01
C LEU A 450 16.71 -9.74 -53.52
N LYS A 451 17.46 -10.59 -52.83
CA LYS A 451 18.84 -11.02 -53.19
C LYS A 451 18.86 -12.44 -53.77
N LEU A 452 17.72 -13.12 -53.85
CA LEU A 452 17.46 -14.36 -54.58
C LEU A 452 16.76 -14.05 -55.92
#